data_d67791f1c95865de11b9a68af7bbaf8a
#
_entry.id   d67791f1c95865de11b9a68af7bbaf8a
#
_cell.length_a   1.000
_cell.length_b   1.000
_cell.length_c   1.000
_cell.angle_alpha   90.00
_cell.angle_beta   90.00
_cell.angle_gamma   90.00
#
_symmetry.space_group_name_H-M   'P 1'
#
loop_
_entity.id
_entity.type
_entity.pdbx_description
1 polymer ?
#
loop_
_entity_poly.entity_id
_entity_poly.type
_entity_poly.pdbx_seq_one_letter_code
_entity_poly.pdbx_strand_id
1 'polypeptide(L)'
;ISVSSSVILVTTTPLWVALLSPIVLKEKVGSRFYWGMAVAIIGGICIAISGPCRLSTTGLSCSGSVFERGSQTLWGMALALFGAWMASGYMLIGRKMRLKMDNLSYTTSVYTVSAIVLILALILRGEKVLGYSPQIYALFVALAVIPQLLGHSVLNYSLEVLPATIVSMALLGEPVGSTILA
;
A
#
# COMPACT_ATOMS: atom_id res chain seq x y z
N ILE A 1 8.20 -7.33 13.33
CA ILE A 1 8.66 -6.32 12.36
C ILE A 1 8.19 -4.95 12.81
N SER A 2 9.08 -3.93 12.74
CA SER A 2 8.69 -2.56 13.01
C SER A 2 7.76 -2.02 11.91
N VAL A 3 6.89 -1.08 12.27
CA VAL A 3 6.01 -0.40 11.29
C VAL A 3 6.84 0.22 10.17
N SER A 4 7.99 0.83 10.52
CA SER A 4 8.91 1.43 9.55
C SER A 4 9.44 0.44 8.52
N SER A 5 9.86 -0.76 8.96
CA SER A 5 10.35 -1.81 8.03
C SER A 5 9.25 -2.30 7.09
N SER A 6 8.02 -2.46 7.58
CA SER A 6 6.86 -2.81 6.75
C SER A 6 6.58 -1.75 5.70
N VAL A 7 6.57 -0.48 6.10
CA VAL A 7 6.32 0.65 5.19
C VAL A 7 7.36 0.69 4.07
N ILE A 8 8.66 0.54 4.38
CA ILE A 8 9.73 0.51 3.36
C ILE A 8 9.44 -0.58 2.31
N LEU A 9 9.08 -1.78 2.75
CA LEU A 9 8.84 -2.90 1.83
C LEU A 9 7.58 -2.69 0.98
N VAL A 10 6.51 -2.17 1.56
CA VAL A 10 5.27 -1.87 0.83
C VAL A 10 5.47 -0.72 -0.17
N THR A 11 6.30 0.28 0.16
CA THR A 11 6.63 1.39 -0.77
C THR A 11 7.44 0.93 -1.98
N THR A 12 7.89 -0.32 -2.06
CA THR A 12 8.46 -0.89 -3.29
C THR A 12 7.42 -1.22 -4.36
N THR A 13 6.12 -1.15 -4.07
CA THR A 13 5.02 -1.42 -5.02
C THR A 13 5.22 -0.74 -6.38
N PRO A 14 5.55 0.57 -6.49
CA PRO A 14 5.74 1.21 -7.80
C PRO A 14 6.89 0.63 -8.61
N LEU A 15 7.93 0.09 -7.94
CA LEU A 15 9.03 -0.60 -8.61
C LEU A 15 8.53 -1.84 -9.36
N TRP A 16 7.73 -2.66 -8.69
CA TRP A 16 7.15 -3.87 -9.27
C TRP A 16 6.16 -3.55 -10.39
N VAL A 17 5.32 -2.51 -10.21
CA VAL A 17 4.42 -2.02 -11.25
C VAL A 17 5.22 -1.56 -12.47
N ALA A 18 6.31 -0.80 -12.28
CA ALA A 18 7.13 -0.32 -13.39
C ALA A 18 7.86 -1.45 -14.14
N LEU A 19 8.33 -2.46 -13.44
CA LEU A 19 8.98 -3.62 -14.04
C LEU A 19 8.00 -4.50 -14.84
N LEU A 20 6.78 -4.65 -14.35
CA LEU A 20 5.78 -5.53 -14.97
C LEU A 20 4.88 -4.81 -15.97
N SER A 21 4.73 -3.48 -15.89
CA SER A 21 3.86 -2.69 -16.79
C SER A 21 4.20 -2.87 -18.28
N PRO A 22 5.47 -2.85 -18.72
CA PRO A 22 5.81 -3.11 -20.12
C PRO A 22 5.40 -4.51 -20.61
N ILE A 23 5.44 -5.50 -19.72
CA ILE A 23 5.14 -6.90 -20.04
C ILE A 23 3.64 -7.13 -20.07
N VAL A 24 2.92 -6.67 -19.03
CA VAL A 24 1.50 -6.97 -18.83
C VAL A 24 0.59 -6.02 -19.59
N LEU A 25 0.93 -4.72 -19.59
CA LEU A 25 0.12 -3.65 -20.16
C LEU A 25 0.68 -3.12 -21.48
N LYS A 26 1.92 -3.48 -21.83
CA LYS A 26 2.66 -2.92 -22.97
C LYS A 26 2.82 -1.39 -22.91
N GLU A 27 2.76 -0.84 -21.71
CA GLU A 27 2.97 0.60 -21.44
C GLU A 27 4.47 0.90 -21.33
N LYS A 28 4.93 1.95 -22.02
CA LYS A 28 6.33 2.38 -21.94
C LYS A 28 6.55 3.22 -20.66
N VAL A 29 7.52 2.82 -19.86
CA VAL A 29 7.93 3.55 -18.65
C VAL A 29 9.07 4.50 -19.03
N GLY A 30 8.85 5.81 -18.91
CA GLY A 30 9.87 6.81 -19.22
C GLY A 30 10.98 6.86 -18.17
N SER A 31 12.20 7.25 -18.57
CA SER A 31 13.35 7.39 -17.65
C SER A 31 13.08 8.35 -16.49
N ARG A 32 12.29 9.39 -16.70
CA ARG A 32 11.90 10.34 -15.64
C ARG A 32 11.15 9.68 -14.48
N PHE A 33 10.40 8.61 -14.76
CA PHE A 33 9.73 7.82 -13.74
C PHE A 33 10.72 7.17 -12.77
N TYR A 34 11.79 6.57 -13.29
CA TYR A 34 12.80 5.91 -12.46
C TYR A 34 13.54 6.90 -11.55
N TRP A 35 13.80 8.11 -12.03
CA TRP A 35 14.38 9.17 -11.19
C TRP A 35 13.43 9.61 -10.07
N GLY A 36 12.15 9.84 -10.38
CA GLY A 36 11.13 10.17 -9.38
C GLY A 36 10.97 9.06 -8.33
N MET A 37 10.97 7.80 -8.78
CA MET A 37 10.89 6.65 -7.91
C MET A 37 12.12 6.53 -7.00
N ALA A 38 13.33 6.75 -7.52
CA ALA A 38 14.54 6.73 -6.71
C ALA A 38 14.49 7.78 -5.60
N VAL A 39 14.10 9.01 -5.91
CA VAL A 39 13.92 10.09 -4.93
C VAL A 39 12.87 9.72 -3.89
N ALA A 40 11.73 9.16 -4.30
CA ALA A 40 10.66 8.77 -3.39
C ALA A 40 11.07 7.61 -2.46
N ILE A 41 11.79 6.61 -2.97
CA ILE A 41 12.33 5.51 -2.16
C ILE A 41 13.35 6.03 -1.15
N ILE A 42 14.26 6.90 -1.57
CA ILE A 42 15.24 7.53 -0.66
C ILE A 42 14.52 8.32 0.43
N GLY A 43 13.52 9.13 0.07
CA GLY A 43 12.68 9.87 1.02
C GLY A 43 11.96 8.94 2.01
N GLY A 44 11.39 7.84 1.55
CA GLY A 44 10.75 6.82 2.38
C GLY A 44 11.74 6.16 3.36
N ILE A 45 12.95 5.85 2.90
CA ILE A 45 14.03 5.32 3.75
C ILE A 45 14.44 6.35 4.81
N CYS A 46 14.59 7.63 4.43
CA CYS A 46 14.90 8.69 5.38
C CYS A 46 13.84 8.84 6.47
N ILE A 47 12.55 8.81 6.10
CA ILE A 47 11.44 8.84 7.06
C ILE A 47 11.49 7.62 7.98
N ALA A 48 11.71 6.43 7.45
CA ALA A 48 11.76 5.20 8.23
C ALA A 48 12.95 5.15 9.22
N ILE A 49 14.08 5.76 8.87
CA ILE A 49 15.26 5.85 9.75
C ILE A 49 15.08 6.98 10.79
N SER A 50 14.34 8.02 10.49
CA SER A 50 14.16 9.17 11.41
C SER A 50 13.46 8.81 12.72
N GLY A 51 12.63 7.77 12.74
CA GLY A 51 11.98 7.27 13.95
C GLY A 51 12.97 6.72 14.99
N PRO A 52 13.82 5.73 14.65
CA PRO A 52 14.79 5.15 15.58
C PRO A 52 16.07 5.96 15.73
N CYS A 53 16.37 6.90 14.84
CA CYS A 53 17.61 7.69 14.86
C CYS A 53 17.32 9.15 15.16
N ARG A 54 18.02 9.72 16.14
CA ARG A 54 17.98 11.15 16.47
C ARG A 54 19.31 11.81 16.19
N LEU A 55 19.26 12.95 15.50
CA LEU A 55 20.44 13.80 15.32
C LEU A 55 20.66 14.56 16.63
N SER A 56 21.75 14.28 17.34
CA SER A 56 22.18 15.00 18.54
C SER A 56 23.40 15.85 18.21
N THR A 57 23.70 16.84 19.02
CA THR A 57 24.90 17.68 18.92
C THR A 57 26.20 16.87 18.99
N THR A 58 26.15 15.64 19.51
CA THR A 58 27.26 14.70 19.61
C THR A 58 27.33 13.67 18.47
N GLY A 59 26.40 13.72 17.49
CA GLY A 59 26.34 12.80 16.35
C GLY A 59 24.98 12.11 16.19
N LEU A 60 24.90 11.22 15.23
CA LEU A 60 23.73 10.42 14.95
C LEU A 60 23.63 9.28 15.99
N SER A 61 22.67 9.35 16.90
CA SER A 61 22.38 8.28 17.85
C SER A 61 21.13 7.52 17.41
N CYS A 62 21.29 6.25 17.06
CA CYS A 62 20.19 5.36 16.71
C CYS A 62 19.93 4.40 17.89
N SER A 63 18.76 4.54 18.55
CA SER A 63 18.30 3.60 19.56
C SER A 63 17.24 2.69 18.94
N GLY A 64 17.63 1.47 18.66
CA GLY A 64 16.82 0.44 17.98
C GLY A 64 17.33 0.11 16.58
N SER A 65 17.27 -1.15 16.21
CA SER A 65 17.56 -1.57 14.85
C SER A 65 16.34 -1.38 13.96
N VAL A 66 16.49 -0.70 12.83
CA VAL A 66 15.45 -0.63 11.78
C VAL A 66 15.05 -2.06 11.33
N PHE A 67 15.97 -2.99 11.46
CA PHE A 67 15.77 -4.41 11.22
C PHE A 67 16.12 -5.20 12.49
N GLU A 68 15.11 -5.52 13.31
CA GLU A 68 15.27 -6.49 14.39
C GLU A 68 15.60 -7.86 13.80
N ARG A 69 16.67 -8.51 14.32
CA ARG A 69 17.05 -9.87 13.91
C ARG A 69 16.23 -10.89 14.67
N GLY A 70 15.45 -11.69 13.93
CA GLY A 70 14.69 -12.82 14.45
C GLY A 70 13.89 -13.50 13.33
N SER A 71 13.57 -14.78 13.51
CA SER A 71 12.77 -15.53 12.52
C SER A 71 11.40 -14.89 12.26
N GLN A 72 10.77 -14.35 13.31
CA GLN A 72 9.49 -13.63 13.18
C GLN A 72 9.60 -12.35 12.35
N THR A 73 10.75 -11.68 12.39
CA THR A 73 11.02 -10.49 11.59
C THR A 73 11.16 -10.85 10.11
N LEU A 74 11.84 -11.95 9.78
CA LEU A 74 11.95 -12.42 8.40
C LEU A 74 10.59 -12.78 7.80
N TRP A 75 9.75 -13.47 8.55
CA TRP A 75 8.38 -13.77 8.14
C TRP A 75 7.55 -12.50 7.91
N GLY A 76 7.64 -11.52 8.80
CA GLY A 76 6.95 -10.23 8.64
C GLY A 76 7.43 -9.46 7.41
N MET A 77 8.74 -9.48 7.13
CA MET A 77 9.32 -8.87 5.92
C MET A 77 8.87 -9.59 4.64
N ALA A 78 8.85 -10.92 4.64
CA ALA A 78 8.36 -11.70 3.52
C ALA A 78 6.88 -11.42 3.23
N LEU A 79 6.04 -11.33 4.27
CA LEU A 79 4.63 -10.98 4.14
C LEU A 79 4.43 -9.54 3.63
N ALA A 80 5.21 -8.58 4.09
CA ALA A 80 5.15 -7.20 3.60
C ALA A 80 5.54 -7.09 2.11
N LEU A 81 6.60 -7.80 1.70
CA LEU A 81 7.01 -7.88 0.30
C LEU A 81 5.95 -8.59 -0.56
N PHE A 82 5.39 -9.67 -0.06
CA PHE A 82 4.27 -10.36 -0.72
C PHE A 82 3.07 -9.44 -0.88
N GLY A 83 2.76 -8.62 0.14
CA GLY A 83 1.75 -7.58 0.07
C GLY A 83 2.03 -6.56 -1.04
N ALA A 84 3.29 -6.11 -1.19
CA ALA A 84 3.70 -5.22 -2.28
C ALA A 84 3.49 -5.85 -3.67
N TRP A 85 3.77 -7.14 -3.82
CA TRP A 85 3.51 -7.87 -5.07
C TRP A 85 2.02 -7.99 -5.37
N MET A 86 1.20 -8.28 -4.35
CA MET A 86 -0.26 -8.34 -4.51
C MET A 86 -0.84 -6.97 -4.88
N ALA A 87 -0.38 -5.90 -4.24
CA ALA A 87 -0.76 -4.53 -4.58
C ALA A 87 -0.36 -4.17 -6.02
N SER A 88 0.84 -4.58 -6.45
CA SER A 88 1.29 -4.39 -7.85
C SER A 88 0.42 -5.14 -8.84
N GLY A 89 0.10 -6.40 -8.54
CA GLY A 89 -0.84 -7.20 -9.33
C GLY A 89 -2.22 -6.57 -9.42
N TYR A 90 -2.75 -6.06 -8.29
CA TYR A 90 -4.00 -5.32 -8.25
C TYR A 90 -3.99 -4.10 -9.18
N MET A 91 -2.92 -3.31 -9.16
CA MET A 91 -2.79 -2.13 -10.03
C MET A 91 -2.73 -2.49 -11.51
N LEU A 92 -1.95 -3.51 -11.88
CA LEU A 92 -1.79 -3.95 -13.27
C LEU A 92 -3.07 -4.57 -13.83
N ILE A 93 -3.71 -5.44 -13.06
CA ILE A 93 -5.00 -6.05 -13.43
C ILE A 93 -6.08 -4.96 -13.46
N GLY A 94 -6.10 -4.09 -12.45
CA GLY A 94 -7.01 -2.95 -12.36
C GLY A 94 -6.93 -2.09 -13.61
N ARG A 95 -5.74 -1.64 -14.01
CA ARG A 95 -5.52 -0.88 -15.24
C ARG A 95 -6.09 -1.59 -16.48
N LYS A 96 -5.78 -2.87 -16.62
CA LYS A 96 -6.26 -3.67 -17.76
C LYS A 96 -7.79 -3.82 -17.79
N MET A 97 -8.41 -3.96 -16.62
CA MET A 97 -9.86 -4.12 -16.50
C MET A 97 -10.58 -2.79 -16.65
N ARG A 98 -10.03 -1.71 -16.08
CA ARG A 98 -10.60 -0.36 -16.17
C ARG A 98 -10.64 0.20 -17.61
N LEU A 99 -9.79 -0.27 -18.48
CA LEU A 99 -9.88 0.02 -19.92
C LEU A 99 -11.07 -0.67 -20.61
N LYS A 100 -11.74 -1.61 -19.94
CA LYS A 100 -12.83 -2.43 -20.51
C LYS A 100 -14.15 -2.31 -19.75
N MET A 101 -14.11 -1.86 -18.52
CA MET A 101 -15.24 -1.80 -17.58
C MET A 101 -15.35 -0.42 -16.97
N ASP A 102 -16.56 0.04 -16.71
CA ASP A 102 -16.82 1.24 -15.92
C ASP A 102 -16.37 1.08 -14.46
N ASN A 103 -16.16 2.21 -13.77
CA ASN A 103 -15.65 2.20 -12.40
C ASN A 103 -16.59 1.48 -11.42
N LEU A 104 -17.88 1.68 -11.56
CA LEU A 104 -18.86 1.10 -10.65
C LEU A 104 -18.88 -0.42 -10.74
N SER A 105 -18.93 -0.98 -11.95
CA SER A 105 -18.90 -2.43 -12.19
C SER A 105 -17.59 -3.07 -11.70
N TYR A 106 -16.45 -2.42 -11.95
CA TYR A 106 -15.15 -2.90 -11.50
C TYR A 106 -15.04 -2.88 -9.96
N THR A 107 -15.32 -1.75 -9.32
CA THR A 107 -15.20 -1.62 -7.86
C THR A 107 -16.19 -2.52 -7.12
N THR A 108 -17.44 -2.62 -7.60
CA THR A 108 -18.43 -3.53 -7.02
C THR A 108 -17.95 -4.98 -7.08
N SER A 109 -17.42 -5.42 -8.23
CA SER A 109 -16.90 -6.78 -8.38
C SER A 109 -15.73 -7.06 -7.43
N VAL A 110 -14.75 -6.16 -7.36
CA VAL A 110 -13.58 -6.30 -6.50
C VAL A 110 -13.99 -6.31 -5.02
N TYR A 111 -14.84 -5.37 -4.60
CA TYR A 111 -15.26 -5.27 -3.21
C TYR A 111 -16.12 -6.46 -2.78
N THR A 112 -16.99 -6.95 -3.66
CA THR A 112 -17.80 -8.14 -3.38
C THR A 112 -16.91 -9.37 -3.19
N VAL A 113 -15.95 -9.61 -4.08
CA VAL A 113 -15.04 -10.76 -3.94
C VAL A 113 -14.20 -10.61 -2.67
N SER A 114 -13.66 -9.43 -2.39
CA SER A 114 -12.88 -9.17 -1.19
C SER A 114 -13.71 -9.40 0.08
N ALA A 115 -14.95 -8.92 0.10
CA ALA A 115 -15.86 -9.13 1.23
C ALA A 115 -16.14 -10.62 1.47
N ILE A 116 -16.42 -11.38 0.41
CA ILE A 116 -16.65 -12.83 0.50
C ILE A 116 -15.42 -13.53 1.09
N VAL A 117 -14.23 -13.23 0.57
CA VAL A 117 -12.97 -13.85 1.04
C VAL A 117 -12.72 -13.52 2.51
N LEU A 118 -12.93 -12.26 2.93
CA LEU A 118 -12.74 -11.84 4.31
C LEU A 118 -13.77 -12.47 5.25
N ILE A 119 -15.05 -12.57 4.85
CA ILE A 119 -16.09 -13.22 5.64
C ILE A 119 -15.76 -14.70 5.82
N LEU A 120 -15.35 -15.38 4.75
CA LEU A 120 -14.93 -16.79 4.85
C LEU A 120 -13.73 -16.96 5.79
N ALA A 121 -12.74 -16.06 5.71
CA ALA A 121 -11.58 -16.09 6.61
C ALA A 121 -11.98 -15.88 8.08
N LEU A 122 -12.89 -14.95 8.36
CA LEU A 122 -13.44 -14.71 9.71
C LEU A 122 -14.15 -15.94 10.26
N ILE A 123 -15.01 -16.58 9.45
CA ILE A 123 -15.72 -17.79 9.83
C ILE A 123 -14.74 -18.93 10.14
N LEU A 124 -13.75 -19.14 9.27
CA LEU A 124 -12.75 -20.20 9.45
C LEU A 124 -11.88 -20.00 10.70
N ARG A 125 -11.64 -18.76 11.11
CA ARG A 125 -10.87 -18.42 12.31
C ARG A 125 -11.72 -18.38 13.58
N GLY A 126 -13.03 -18.45 13.46
CA GLY A 126 -13.95 -18.36 14.61
C GLY A 126 -13.94 -16.98 15.27
N GLU A 127 -13.55 -15.92 14.53
CA GLU A 127 -13.48 -14.56 15.05
C GLU A 127 -14.89 -13.98 15.24
N LYS A 128 -15.07 -13.25 16.34
CA LYS A 128 -16.35 -12.61 16.63
C LYS A 128 -16.49 -11.32 15.81
N VAL A 129 -17.54 -11.25 15.02
CA VAL A 129 -17.88 -10.06 14.21
C VAL A 129 -18.83 -9.11 14.95
N LEU A 130 -19.52 -9.63 15.98
CA LEU A 130 -20.53 -8.88 16.75
C LEU A 130 -20.11 -8.73 18.21
N GLY A 131 -20.66 -7.71 18.88
CA GLY A 131 -20.40 -7.46 20.30
C GLY A 131 -19.39 -6.35 20.60
N TYR A 132 -19.00 -5.57 19.60
CA TYR A 132 -18.16 -4.39 19.79
C TYR A 132 -18.98 -3.18 20.26
N SER A 133 -18.30 -2.17 20.84
CA SER A 133 -18.96 -0.93 21.23
C SER A 133 -19.44 -0.12 20.03
N PRO A 134 -20.46 0.74 20.16
CA PRO A 134 -20.95 1.57 19.06
C PRO A 134 -19.87 2.45 18.43
N GLN A 135 -18.88 2.90 19.23
CA GLN A 135 -17.76 3.69 18.73
C GLN A 135 -16.89 2.90 17.74
N ILE A 136 -16.66 1.60 17.99
CA ILE A 136 -15.89 0.74 17.11
C ILE A 136 -16.65 0.53 15.79
N TYR A 137 -17.98 0.34 15.84
CA TYR A 137 -18.77 0.27 14.60
C TYR A 137 -18.75 1.58 13.82
N ALA A 138 -18.82 2.73 14.50
CA ALA A 138 -18.68 4.04 13.84
C ALA A 138 -17.31 4.18 13.13
N LEU A 139 -16.22 3.70 13.77
CA LEU A 139 -14.90 3.67 13.14
C LEU A 139 -14.85 2.73 11.94
N PHE A 140 -15.48 1.56 12.00
CA PHE A 140 -15.57 0.66 10.84
C PHE A 140 -16.30 1.31 9.67
N VAL A 141 -17.40 2.00 9.94
CA VAL A 141 -18.14 2.75 8.91
C VAL A 141 -17.27 3.86 8.33
N ALA A 142 -16.59 4.64 9.18
CA ALA A 142 -15.68 5.68 8.73
C ALA A 142 -14.55 5.15 7.83
N LEU A 143 -13.93 4.03 8.21
CA LEU A 143 -12.92 3.35 7.40
C LEU A 143 -13.48 2.78 6.09
N ALA A 144 -14.70 2.27 6.10
CA ALA A 144 -15.35 1.78 4.89
C ALA A 144 -15.70 2.92 3.92
N VAL A 145 -16.16 4.06 4.43
CA VAL A 145 -16.60 5.18 3.58
C VAL A 145 -15.42 6.02 3.11
N ILE A 146 -14.53 6.45 4.02
CA ILE A 146 -13.50 7.44 3.69
C ILE A 146 -12.36 6.81 2.89
N PRO A 147 -11.50 5.93 3.42
CA PRO A 147 -10.40 5.41 2.65
C PRO A 147 -10.82 4.37 1.61
N GLN A 148 -11.80 3.52 1.91
CA GLN A 148 -12.17 2.44 1.00
C GLN A 148 -13.08 2.94 -0.12
N LEU A 149 -14.26 3.49 0.21
CA LEU A 149 -15.22 3.85 -0.82
C LEU A 149 -14.78 5.11 -1.59
N LEU A 150 -14.33 6.14 -0.92
CA LEU A 150 -13.86 7.36 -1.59
C LEU A 150 -12.42 7.20 -2.11
N GLY A 151 -11.46 6.85 -1.26
CA GLY A 151 -10.04 6.77 -1.63
C GLY A 151 -9.77 5.74 -2.73
N HIS A 152 -10.09 4.47 -2.48
CA HIS A 152 -9.83 3.41 -3.46
C HIS A 152 -10.69 3.51 -4.72
N SER A 153 -11.90 4.08 -4.66
CA SER A 153 -12.70 4.27 -5.88
C SER A 153 -12.12 5.37 -6.77
N VAL A 154 -11.56 6.44 -6.19
CA VAL A 154 -10.83 7.47 -6.94
C VAL A 154 -9.55 6.88 -7.55
N LEU A 155 -8.82 6.06 -6.79
CA LEU A 155 -7.64 5.35 -7.30
C LEU A 155 -8.00 4.43 -8.47
N ASN A 156 -9.07 3.65 -8.36
CA ASN A 156 -9.55 2.79 -9.44
C ASN A 156 -10.02 3.59 -10.66
N TYR A 157 -10.67 4.74 -10.45
CA TYR A 157 -11.00 5.66 -11.53
C TYR A 157 -9.74 6.19 -12.23
N SER A 158 -8.73 6.57 -11.46
CA SER A 158 -7.45 7.05 -11.99
C SER A 158 -6.75 6.02 -12.87
N LEU A 159 -6.91 4.72 -12.60
CA LEU A 159 -6.38 3.64 -13.43
C LEU A 159 -7.01 3.56 -14.84
N GLU A 160 -8.13 4.21 -15.11
CA GLU A 160 -8.69 4.34 -16.45
C GLU A 160 -7.96 5.41 -17.29
N VAL A 161 -7.58 6.51 -16.64
CA VAL A 161 -7.06 7.71 -17.31
C VAL A 161 -5.53 7.73 -17.32
N LEU A 162 -4.91 7.26 -16.23
CA LEU A 162 -3.47 7.34 -16.01
C LEU A 162 -2.81 5.95 -16.09
N PRO A 163 -1.57 5.86 -16.59
CA PRO A 163 -0.78 4.63 -16.52
C PRO A 163 -0.67 4.11 -15.07
N ALA A 164 -0.66 2.78 -14.91
CA ALA A 164 -0.56 2.15 -13.60
C ALA A 164 0.68 2.60 -12.81
N THR A 165 1.77 2.91 -13.51
CA THR A 165 3.01 3.43 -12.92
C THR A 165 2.81 4.78 -12.25
N ILE A 166 2.06 5.70 -12.87
CA ILE A 166 1.79 7.03 -12.28
C ILE A 166 0.88 6.89 -11.05
N VAL A 167 -0.16 6.06 -11.15
CA VAL A 167 -1.09 5.83 -10.03
C VAL A 167 -0.36 5.18 -8.85
N SER A 168 0.52 4.21 -9.11
CA SER A 168 1.31 3.57 -8.05
C SER A 168 2.30 4.53 -7.38
N MET A 169 2.89 5.48 -8.14
CA MET A 169 3.73 6.53 -7.54
C MET A 169 2.96 7.47 -6.62
N ALA A 170 1.71 7.80 -6.95
CA ALA A 170 0.89 8.66 -6.11
C ALA A 170 0.69 8.07 -4.70
N LEU A 171 0.66 6.73 -4.58
CA LEU A 171 0.59 6.05 -3.28
C LEU A 171 1.83 6.25 -2.40
N LEU A 172 2.99 6.61 -2.97
CA LEU A 172 4.16 6.99 -2.18
C LEU A 172 3.94 8.30 -1.39
N GLY A 173 2.92 9.06 -1.73
CA GLY A 173 2.48 10.21 -0.94
C GLY A 173 1.78 9.86 0.39
N GLU A 174 1.30 8.62 0.56
CA GLU A 174 0.61 8.20 1.79
C GLU A 174 1.47 8.36 3.05
N PRO A 175 2.73 7.89 3.11
CA PRO A 175 3.58 8.10 4.27
C PRO A 175 3.83 9.56 4.59
N VAL A 176 3.95 10.41 3.56
CA VAL A 176 4.13 11.86 3.72
C VAL A 176 2.84 12.48 4.26
N GLY A 177 1.70 12.17 3.65
CA GLY A 177 0.39 12.68 4.08
C GLY A 177 0.06 12.25 5.50
N SER A 178 0.29 10.99 5.87
CA SER A 178 0.06 10.50 7.22
C SER A 178 0.95 11.17 8.25
N THR A 179 2.20 11.48 7.90
CA THR A 179 3.13 12.20 8.79
C THR A 179 2.72 13.66 9.03
N ILE A 180 2.13 14.32 8.02
CA ILE A 180 1.64 15.69 8.14
C ILE A 180 0.37 15.76 9.00
N LEU A 181 -0.47 14.70 8.94
CA LEU A 181 -1.74 14.63 9.66
C LEU A 181 -1.61 14.10 11.09
N ALA A 182 -0.49 13.50 11.46
CA ALA A 182 -0.20 12.98 12.80
C ALA A 182 0.33 14.05 13.76
#